data_19a1baf710dd599893357459ab0d8e30
#
_entry.id   19a1baf710dd599893357459ab0d8e30
#
_cell.length_a   1.000
_cell.length_b   1.000
_cell.length_c   1.000
_cell.angle_alpha   90.00
_cell.angle_beta   90.00
_cell.angle_gamma   90.00
#
_symmetry.space_group_name_H-M   'P 1'
#
loop_
_entity.id
_entity.type
_entity.pdbx_description
1 polymer ?
#
loop_
_entity_poly.entity_id
_entity_poly.type
_entity_poly.pdbx_seq_one_letter_code
_entity_poly.pdbx_strand_id
1 'polypeptide(L)'
;MATCGAAVRRLDHVNVWCRDIDANSAYMVDTLGFRVSERVIGDDGHLVGSWLHVTPKSYDLAYGRVDPAGVGGRLHHVAFGVDAREYVMRAADVFLDAGVRIECGPAKHAVQQTCFLYAFEPGGNRIEVITDGRLLLAPDWPPVTWTMEERMRGQAWGTLMPDSWFTYATPPVEAPQ
;
A
#
# COMPACT_ATOMS: atom_id res chain seq x y z
N MET A 1 -28.07 -18.25 4.32
CA MET A 1 -26.88 -17.94 5.14
C MET A 1 -26.43 -16.54 4.79
N ALA A 2 -26.39 -15.63 5.74
CA ALA A 2 -25.74 -14.35 5.52
C ALA A 2 -24.25 -14.63 5.25
N THR A 3 -23.74 -14.21 4.09
CA THR A 3 -22.32 -14.32 3.79
C THR A 3 -21.59 -13.34 4.70
N CYS A 4 -20.93 -13.84 5.73
CA CYS A 4 -20.11 -13.02 6.61
C CYS A 4 -18.84 -12.61 5.87
N GLY A 5 -18.47 -11.32 5.99
CA GLY A 5 -17.19 -10.79 5.54
C GLY A 5 -17.15 -10.20 4.13
N ALA A 6 -16.00 -9.61 3.81
CA ALA A 6 -15.73 -8.84 2.59
C ALA A 6 -15.22 -9.69 1.42
N ALA A 7 -15.34 -11.01 1.48
CA ALA A 7 -14.88 -11.95 0.44
C ALA A 7 -13.39 -11.83 0.09
N VAL A 8 -12.53 -11.56 1.07
CA VAL A 8 -11.07 -11.56 0.90
C VAL A 8 -10.60 -12.91 0.38
N ARG A 9 -9.68 -12.90 -0.59
CA ARG A 9 -9.15 -14.10 -1.27
C ARG A 9 -7.72 -14.43 -0.90
N ARG A 10 -6.89 -13.41 -0.69
CA ARG A 10 -5.45 -13.59 -0.49
C ARG A 10 -4.83 -12.41 0.24
N LEU A 11 -3.68 -12.63 0.84
CA LEU A 11 -2.74 -11.55 1.09
C LEU A 11 -2.29 -11.00 -0.26
N ASP A 12 -2.38 -9.69 -0.44
CA ASP A 12 -2.00 -9.05 -1.70
C ASP A 12 -0.57 -8.51 -1.64
N HIS A 13 -0.33 -7.54 -0.80
CA HIS A 13 0.99 -6.94 -0.62
C HIS A 13 1.19 -6.43 0.81
N VAL A 14 2.43 -6.00 1.07
CA VAL A 14 2.81 -5.32 2.32
C VAL A 14 3.41 -3.97 1.97
N ASN A 15 3.07 -2.94 2.72
CA ASN A 15 3.75 -1.65 2.66
C ASN A 15 4.57 -1.44 3.94
N VAL A 16 5.84 -1.14 3.77
CA VAL A 16 6.79 -0.92 4.87
C VAL A 16 7.39 0.47 4.74
N TRP A 17 7.41 1.20 5.85
CA TRP A 17 8.16 2.43 5.93
C TRP A 17 9.61 2.16 6.26
N CYS A 18 10.52 2.80 5.53
CA CYS A 18 11.95 2.70 5.76
C CYS A 18 12.62 4.07 5.60
N ARG A 19 13.81 4.21 6.18
CA ARG A 19 14.58 5.47 6.12
C ARG A 19 15.24 5.66 4.75
N ASP A 20 15.72 4.58 4.19
CA ASP A 20 16.46 4.55 2.93
C ASP A 20 15.78 3.59 1.96
N ILE A 21 14.92 4.15 1.10
CA ILE A 21 14.19 3.37 0.09
C ILE A 21 15.14 2.88 -0.99
N ASP A 22 16.15 3.69 -1.35
CA ASP A 22 17.11 3.34 -2.40
C ASP A 22 17.89 2.09 -1.98
N ALA A 23 18.46 2.07 -0.78
CA ALA A 23 19.19 0.91 -0.25
C ALA A 23 18.28 -0.32 -0.08
N ASN A 24 17.05 -0.15 0.45
CA ASN A 24 16.12 -1.27 0.60
C ASN A 24 15.68 -1.84 -0.75
N SER A 25 15.40 -0.98 -1.73
CA SER A 25 15.03 -1.41 -3.08
C SER A 25 16.18 -2.15 -3.76
N ALA A 26 17.40 -1.64 -3.66
CA ALA A 26 18.60 -2.29 -4.18
C ALA A 26 18.79 -3.68 -3.55
N TYR A 27 18.66 -3.80 -2.21
CA TYR A 27 18.74 -5.08 -1.52
C TYR A 27 17.72 -6.10 -2.06
N MET A 28 16.45 -5.69 -2.23
CA MET A 28 15.40 -6.58 -2.75
C MET A 28 15.69 -7.01 -4.18
N VAL A 29 16.17 -6.09 -5.03
CA VAL A 29 16.47 -6.38 -6.42
C VAL A 29 17.71 -7.28 -6.53
N ASP A 30 18.82 -6.90 -5.91
CA ASP A 30 20.12 -7.53 -6.10
C ASP A 30 20.23 -8.86 -5.35
N THR A 31 19.53 -9.01 -4.20
CA THR A 31 19.65 -10.18 -3.34
C THR A 31 18.50 -11.16 -3.52
N LEU A 32 17.26 -10.66 -3.67
CA LEU A 32 16.08 -11.51 -3.72
C LEU A 32 15.42 -11.58 -5.10
N GLY A 33 15.95 -10.87 -6.11
CA GLY A 33 15.48 -10.94 -7.48
C GLY A 33 14.14 -10.23 -7.75
N PHE A 34 13.74 -9.30 -6.88
CA PHE A 34 12.59 -8.45 -7.13
C PHE A 34 12.85 -7.51 -8.31
N ARG A 35 11.78 -6.95 -8.86
CA ARG A 35 11.83 -5.91 -9.88
C ARG A 35 11.00 -4.72 -9.44
N VAL A 36 11.48 -3.52 -9.77
CA VAL A 36 10.71 -2.29 -9.54
C VAL A 36 9.70 -2.14 -10.68
N SER A 37 8.43 -1.99 -10.34
CA SER A 37 7.36 -1.71 -11.30
C SER A 37 7.06 -0.21 -11.41
N GLU A 38 7.04 0.46 -10.27
CA GLU A 38 6.81 1.90 -10.18
C GLU A 38 7.66 2.51 -9.07
N ARG A 39 7.97 3.80 -9.24
CA ARG A 39 8.71 4.55 -8.22
C ARG A 39 8.31 6.03 -8.26
N VAL A 40 8.43 6.69 -7.13
CA VAL A 40 8.29 8.14 -6.99
C VAL A 40 9.65 8.72 -6.61
N ILE A 41 10.10 9.72 -7.35
CA ILE A 41 11.35 10.44 -7.06
C ILE A 41 10.98 11.79 -6.42
N GLY A 42 11.59 12.07 -5.28
CA GLY A 42 11.49 13.37 -4.61
C GLY A 42 12.31 14.45 -5.28
N ASP A 43 12.09 15.69 -4.87
CA ASP A 43 12.81 16.86 -5.40
C ASP A 43 14.30 16.83 -5.06
N ASP A 44 14.68 16.03 -4.04
CA ASP A 44 16.07 15.75 -3.64
C ASP A 44 16.76 14.66 -4.49
N GLY A 45 16.03 14.09 -5.47
CA GLY A 45 16.51 13.04 -6.35
C GLY A 45 16.47 11.63 -5.76
N HIS A 46 16.09 11.47 -4.49
CA HIS A 46 15.93 10.18 -3.83
C HIS A 46 14.52 9.61 -3.94
N LEU A 47 14.39 8.29 -3.77
CA LEU A 47 13.10 7.64 -3.77
C LEU A 47 12.24 8.06 -2.56
N VAL A 48 10.99 8.36 -2.79
CA VAL A 48 9.95 8.62 -1.77
C VAL A 48 8.94 7.47 -1.70
N GLY A 49 8.88 6.67 -2.74
CA GLY A 49 8.09 5.46 -2.84
C GLY A 49 8.63 4.52 -3.90
N SER A 50 8.57 3.23 -3.63
CA SER A 50 8.99 2.18 -4.56
C SER A 50 8.06 0.99 -4.44
N TRP A 51 7.55 0.50 -5.56
CA TRP A 51 6.69 -0.67 -5.67
C TRP A 51 7.46 -1.77 -6.39
N LEU A 52 7.61 -2.90 -5.73
CA LEU A 52 8.42 -4.02 -6.20
C LEU A 52 7.58 -5.28 -6.31
N HIS A 53 7.89 -6.09 -7.31
CA HIS A 53 7.21 -7.35 -7.55
C HIS A 53 8.19 -8.51 -7.76
N VAL A 54 7.75 -9.71 -7.44
CA VAL A 54 8.39 -10.99 -7.73
C VAL A 54 7.39 -11.94 -8.39
N THR A 55 6.10 -11.64 -8.26
CA THR A 55 5.01 -12.31 -8.98
C THR A 55 4.60 -11.49 -10.21
N PRO A 56 3.69 -11.99 -11.07
CA PRO A 56 3.16 -11.19 -12.18
C PRO A 56 2.30 -9.98 -11.78
N LYS A 57 2.03 -9.75 -10.49
CA LYS A 57 1.36 -8.53 -10.03
C LYS A 57 2.25 -7.30 -10.23
N SER A 58 1.63 -6.14 -10.31
CA SER A 58 2.37 -4.88 -10.38
C SER A 58 3.23 -4.62 -9.14
N TYR A 59 2.85 -5.17 -7.99
CA TYR A 59 3.67 -5.17 -6.78
C TYR A 59 3.24 -6.22 -5.75
N ASP A 60 4.21 -6.72 -5.01
CA ASP A 60 4.07 -7.59 -3.85
C ASP A 60 4.53 -6.89 -2.57
N LEU A 61 5.40 -5.88 -2.74
CA LEU A 61 6.00 -5.08 -1.68
C LEU A 61 6.03 -3.62 -2.10
N ALA A 62 5.69 -2.74 -1.17
CA ALA A 62 5.87 -1.31 -1.33
C ALA A 62 6.75 -0.75 -0.22
N TYR A 63 7.62 0.18 -0.57
CA TYR A 63 8.38 1.00 0.37
C TYR A 63 7.89 2.44 0.33
N GLY A 64 7.64 3.02 1.51
CA GLY A 64 7.41 4.43 1.71
C GLY A 64 8.51 5.05 2.57
N ARG A 65 8.82 6.33 2.34
CA ARG A 65 9.77 7.06 3.18
C ARG A 65 9.10 7.38 4.51
N VAL A 66 9.79 7.08 5.59
CA VAL A 66 9.42 7.47 6.96
C VAL A 66 9.57 8.98 7.11
N ASP A 67 8.70 9.60 7.91
CA ASP A 67 8.95 10.91 8.49
C ASP A 67 10.39 10.97 9.04
N PRO A 68 11.18 12.02 8.75
CA PRO A 68 12.55 12.18 9.23
C PRO A 68 12.73 12.05 10.75
N ALA A 69 11.70 12.36 11.53
CA ALA A 69 11.67 12.14 12.97
C ALA A 69 11.27 10.72 13.37
N GLY A 70 10.83 9.89 12.42
CA GLY A 70 10.26 8.58 12.67
C GLY A 70 11.28 7.48 12.87
N VAL A 71 10.83 6.43 13.54
CA VAL A 71 11.55 5.17 13.67
C VAL A 71 11.42 4.41 12.35
N GLY A 72 12.54 4.12 11.66
CA GLY A 72 12.52 3.34 10.42
C GLY A 72 12.10 1.88 10.64
N GLY A 73 11.73 1.19 9.56
CA GLY A 73 11.41 -0.24 9.60
C GLY A 73 10.04 -0.54 10.23
N ARG A 74 9.00 0.24 9.91
CA ARG A 74 7.64 0.07 10.45
C ARG A 74 6.68 -0.43 9.39
N LEU A 75 5.79 -1.33 9.81
CA LEU A 75 4.67 -1.75 8.96
C LEU A 75 3.72 -0.57 8.78
N HIS A 76 3.46 -0.18 7.52
CA HIS A 76 2.46 0.83 7.20
C HIS A 76 1.07 0.17 7.05
N HIS A 77 0.98 -0.88 6.23
CA HIS A 77 -0.24 -1.67 6.10
C HIS A 77 0.03 -3.07 5.52
N VAL A 78 -0.95 -3.92 5.73
CA VAL A 78 -1.10 -5.21 5.04
C VAL A 78 -2.33 -5.13 4.17
N ALA A 79 -2.21 -5.52 2.90
CA ALA A 79 -3.30 -5.49 1.95
C ALA A 79 -3.87 -6.88 1.66
N PHE A 80 -5.19 -6.95 1.56
CA PHE A 80 -5.94 -8.15 1.25
C PHE A 80 -6.70 -7.97 -0.07
N GLY A 81 -6.45 -8.86 -1.01
CA GLY A 81 -7.04 -8.83 -2.34
C GLY A 81 -8.46 -9.39 -2.39
N VAL A 82 -9.33 -8.70 -3.12
CA VAL A 82 -10.66 -9.14 -3.52
C VAL A 82 -10.77 -9.18 -5.04
N ASP A 83 -11.77 -9.90 -5.58
CA ASP A 83 -11.84 -10.19 -7.02
C ASP A 83 -12.43 -9.03 -7.85
N ALA A 84 -13.20 -8.12 -7.24
CA ALA A 84 -13.88 -7.04 -7.97
C ALA A 84 -14.12 -5.82 -7.07
N ARG A 85 -14.36 -4.65 -7.70
CA ARG A 85 -14.60 -3.38 -7.00
C ARG A 85 -15.82 -3.44 -6.09
N GLU A 86 -16.83 -4.17 -6.48
CA GLU A 86 -18.06 -4.38 -5.69
C GLU A 86 -17.73 -4.98 -4.33
N TYR A 87 -16.70 -5.80 -4.22
CA TYR A 87 -16.26 -6.35 -2.93
C TYR A 87 -15.49 -5.33 -2.07
N VAL A 88 -14.84 -4.34 -2.67
CA VAL A 88 -14.27 -3.19 -1.92
C VAL A 88 -15.41 -2.36 -1.33
N MET A 89 -16.46 -2.08 -2.12
CA MET A 89 -17.66 -1.37 -1.64
C MET A 89 -18.35 -2.17 -0.53
N ARG A 90 -18.53 -3.49 -0.75
CA ARG A 90 -19.10 -4.38 0.27
C ARG A 90 -18.26 -4.40 1.56
N ALA A 91 -16.93 -4.33 1.45
CA ALA A 91 -16.07 -4.25 2.63
C ALA A 91 -16.36 -3.00 3.47
N ALA A 92 -16.67 -1.87 2.81
CA ALA A 92 -17.06 -0.65 3.51
C ALA A 92 -18.36 -0.85 4.32
N ASP A 93 -19.39 -1.48 3.71
CA ASP A 93 -20.64 -1.79 4.42
C ASP A 93 -20.39 -2.72 5.62
N VAL A 94 -19.62 -3.78 5.41
CA VAL A 94 -19.26 -4.75 6.47
C VAL A 94 -18.51 -4.08 7.62
N PHE A 95 -17.58 -3.18 7.30
CA PHE A 95 -16.82 -2.45 8.32
C PHE A 95 -17.69 -1.48 9.12
N LEU A 96 -18.60 -0.76 8.44
CA LEU A 96 -19.57 0.12 9.12
C LEU A 96 -20.50 -0.67 10.04
N ASP A 97 -21.05 -1.78 9.56
CA ASP A 97 -21.94 -2.64 10.36
C ASP A 97 -21.22 -3.25 11.58
N ALA A 98 -19.93 -3.51 11.45
CA ALA A 98 -19.08 -4.02 12.53
C ALA A 98 -18.50 -2.93 13.45
N GLY A 99 -18.79 -1.65 13.21
CA GLY A 99 -18.23 -0.53 13.97
C GLY A 99 -16.72 -0.31 13.73
N VAL A 100 -16.18 -0.84 12.63
CA VAL A 100 -14.78 -0.66 12.26
C VAL A 100 -14.58 0.72 11.65
N ARG A 101 -13.60 1.47 12.16
CA ARG A 101 -13.27 2.79 11.62
C ARG A 101 -12.60 2.67 10.25
N ILE A 102 -13.27 3.17 9.23
CA ILE A 102 -12.67 3.38 7.91
C ILE A 102 -11.78 4.64 7.99
N GLU A 103 -10.54 4.52 7.56
CA GLU A 103 -9.60 5.65 7.48
C GLU A 103 -9.75 6.41 6.18
N CYS A 104 -9.81 5.69 5.04
CA CYS A 104 -9.92 6.28 3.71
C CYS A 104 -10.49 5.28 2.68
N GLY A 105 -11.20 5.80 1.71
CA GLY A 105 -11.82 5.02 0.64
C GLY A 105 -13.29 4.65 0.95
N PRO A 106 -13.95 3.93 0.04
CA PRO A 106 -13.45 3.40 -1.24
C PRO A 106 -12.97 4.49 -2.19
N ALA A 107 -11.81 4.28 -2.80
CA ALA A 107 -11.20 5.21 -3.74
C ALA A 107 -10.28 4.47 -4.71
N LYS A 108 -9.68 5.21 -5.66
CA LYS A 108 -8.72 4.64 -6.61
C LYS A 108 -7.41 5.41 -6.57
N HIS A 109 -6.31 4.69 -6.40
CA HIS A 109 -4.96 5.26 -6.51
C HIS A 109 -4.64 5.71 -7.94
N ALA A 110 -3.90 6.82 -8.08
CA ALA A 110 -3.29 7.21 -9.34
C ALA A 110 -2.07 6.33 -9.67
N VAL A 111 -1.17 6.19 -8.71
CA VAL A 111 -0.06 5.22 -8.78
C VAL A 111 -0.64 3.81 -8.61
N GLN A 112 -0.17 2.83 -9.38
CA GLN A 112 -0.64 1.44 -9.40
C GLN A 112 -2.08 1.22 -9.91
N GLN A 113 -2.94 2.24 -9.98
CA GLN A 113 -4.30 2.17 -10.50
C GLN A 113 -5.24 1.21 -9.74
N THR A 114 -4.94 0.90 -8.49
CA THR A 114 -5.74 -0.01 -7.65
C THR A 114 -6.93 0.69 -6.99
N CYS A 115 -8.05 -0.02 -6.86
CA CYS A 115 -9.19 0.40 -6.05
C CYS A 115 -9.02 -0.12 -4.63
N PHE A 116 -9.21 0.72 -3.63
CA PHE A 116 -8.82 0.42 -2.25
C PHE A 116 -9.80 0.94 -1.19
N LEU A 117 -9.65 0.39 0.00
CA LEU A 117 -10.28 0.83 1.25
C LEU A 117 -9.30 0.57 2.41
N TYR A 118 -8.98 1.61 3.19
CA TYR A 118 -8.15 1.48 4.39
C TYR A 118 -8.99 1.52 5.66
N ALA A 119 -8.67 0.63 6.60
CA ALA A 119 -9.26 0.57 7.92
C ALA A 119 -8.21 0.12 8.95
N PHE A 120 -8.56 0.22 10.23
CA PHE A 120 -7.73 -0.32 11.31
C PHE A 120 -8.36 -1.57 11.91
N GLU A 121 -7.58 -2.64 12.03
CA GLU A 121 -7.99 -3.81 12.78
C GLU A 121 -7.87 -3.56 14.30
N PRO A 122 -8.47 -4.39 15.17
CA PRO A 122 -8.51 -4.12 16.61
C PRO A 122 -7.15 -3.98 17.30
N GLY A 123 -6.07 -4.55 16.76
CA GLY A 123 -4.71 -4.39 17.27
C GLY A 123 -4.03 -3.08 16.86
N GLY A 124 -4.72 -2.25 16.05
CA GLY A 124 -4.21 -0.95 15.59
C GLY A 124 -3.37 -1.01 14.32
N ASN A 125 -3.23 -2.18 13.68
CA ASN A 125 -2.56 -2.24 12.39
C ASN A 125 -3.50 -1.77 11.29
N ARG A 126 -2.95 -1.00 10.33
CA ARG A 126 -3.71 -0.62 9.15
C ARG A 126 -3.82 -1.80 8.21
N ILE A 127 -5.05 -2.08 7.78
CA ILE A 127 -5.35 -3.02 6.72
C ILE A 127 -5.86 -2.30 5.49
N GLU A 128 -5.63 -2.88 4.33
CA GLU A 128 -6.17 -2.44 3.05
C GLU A 128 -7.01 -3.57 2.44
N VAL A 129 -8.18 -3.25 1.92
CA VAL A 129 -8.92 -4.13 1.00
C VAL A 129 -8.74 -3.57 -0.40
N ILE A 130 -8.24 -4.38 -1.33
CA ILE A 130 -7.75 -3.92 -2.63
C ILE A 130 -8.18 -4.80 -3.80
N THR A 131 -8.33 -4.19 -4.97
CA THR A 131 -8.53 -4.87 -6.26
C THR A 131 -7.98 -4.03 -7.43
N ASP A 132 -8.14 -4.50 -8.65
CA ASP A 132 -7.75 -3.82 -9.92
C ASP A 132 -6.25 -3.70 -10.18
N GLY A 133 -5.39 -4.32 -9.42
CA GLY A 133 -3.95 -4.33 -9.70
C GLY A 133 -3.66 -4.87 -11.11
N ARG A 134 -2.85 -4.15 -11.89
CA ARG A 134 -2.43 -4.62 -13.21
C ARG A 134 -1.48 -5.80 -13.10
N LEU A 135 -1.46 -6.65 -14.12
CA LEU A 135 -0.48 -7.72 -14.28
C LEU A 135 0.66 -7.27 -15.21
N LEU A 136 1.88 -7.55 -14.81
CA LEU A 136 3.09 -7.34 -15.60
C LEU A 136 3.50 -8.68 -16.22
N LEU A 137 3.05 -8.91 -17.45
CA LEU A 137 3.31 -10.16 -18.18
C LEU A 137 4.61 -10.09 -19.00
N ALA A 138 5.13 -8.88 -19.24
CA ALA A 138 6.42 -8.66 -19.86
C ALA A 138 7.47 -8.41 -18.77
N PRO A 139 8.39 -9.36 -18.51
CA PRO A 139 9.33 -9.25 -17.39
C PRO A 139 10.37 -8.14 -17.54
N ASP A 140 10.55 -7.61 -18.72
CA ASP A 140 11.46 -6.52 -19.09
C ASP A 140 10.76 -5.15 -19.17
N TRP A 141 9.50 -5.06 -18.73
CA TRP A 141 8.77 -3.79 -18.70
C TRP A 141 9.52 -2.78 -17.83
N PRO A 142 9.84 -1.57 -18.38
CA PRO A 142 10.56 -0.57 -17.62
C PRO A 142 9.72 -0.01 -16.47
N PRO A 143 10.34 0.36 -15.33
CA PRO A 143 9.63 0.99 -14.22
C PRO A 143 8.97 2.30 -14.64
N VAL A 144 7.73 2.52 -14.23
CA VAL A 144 7.09 3.83 -14.34
C VAL A 144 7.66 4.73 -13.24
N THR A 145 8.14 5.91 -13.63
CA THR A 145 8.67 6.91 -12.70
C THR A 145 7.72 8.09 -12.59
N TRP A 146 7.35 8.44 -11.36
CA TRP A 146 6.47 9.54 -11.01
C TRP A 146 7.26 10.64 -10.31
N THR A 147 6.91 11.88 -10.57
CA THR A 147 7.35 13.05 -9.78
C THR A 147 6.50 13.20 -8.52
N MET A 148 6.97 14.05 -7.59
CA MET A 148 6.15 14.41 -6.42
C MET A 148 4.87 15.14 -6.82
N GLU A 149 4.91 16.01 -7.83
CA GLU A 149 3.71 16.69 -8.32
C GLU A 149 2.65 15.70 -8.83
N GLU A 150 3.06 14.73 -9.63
CA GLU A 150 2.15 13.69 -10.13
C GLU A 150 1.59 12.82 -9.01
N ARG A 151 2.42 12.47 -8.00
CA ARG A 151 1.97 11.74 -6.83
C ARG A 151 0.97 12.55 -6.00
N MET A 152 1.20 13.84 -5.81
CA MET A 152 0.32 14.71 -5.01
C MET A 152 -1.05 14.95 -5.66
N ARG A 153 -1.21 14.71 -6.96
CA ARG A 153 -2.53 14.55 -7.60
C ARG A 153 -3.28 13.31 -7.07
N GLY A 154 -2.58 12.40 -6.42
CA GLY A 154 -2.92 11.39 -5.42
C GLY A 154 -3.90 10.35 -5.88
N GLN A 155 -5.15 10.67 -5.84
CA GLN A 155 -6.23 9.73 -6.19
C GLN A 155 -6.72 9.99 -7.61
N ALA A 156 -6.97 8.91 -8.35
CA ALA A 156 -7.65 9.03 -9.64
C ALA A 156 -9.12 9.43 -9.42
N TRP A 157 -9.72 8.96 -8.34
CA TRP A 157 -11.04 9.38 -7.85
C TRP A 157 -11.26 8.92 -6.40
N GLY A 158 -12.26 9.50 -5.74
CA GLY A 158 -12.61 9.22 -4.34
C GLY A 158 -12.08 10.27 -3.37
N THR A 159 -12.05 9.94 -2.09
CA THR A 159 -11.58 10.84 -1.04
C THR A 159 -10.06 10.98 -1.07
N LEU A 160 -9.57 12.16 -0.72
CA LEU A 160 -8.13 12.38 -0.53
C LEU A 160 -7.62 11.56 0.66
N MET A 161 -6.33 11.22 0.61
CA MET A 161 -5.68 10.55 1.73
C MET A 161 -5.63 11.48 2.94
N PRO A 162 -6.04 11.01 4.13
CA PRO A 162 -5.96 11.81 5.34
C PRO A 162 -4.50 11.91 5.84
N ASP A 163 -4.21 12.91 6.67
CA ASP A 163 -2.88 13.11 7.26
C ASP A 163 -2.38 11.87 8.01
N SER A 164 -3.29 11.12 8.65
CA SER A 164 -2.94 9.88 9.34
C SER A 164 -2.30 8.86 8.42
N TRP A 165 -2.66 8.84 7.14
CA TRP A 165 -2.06 7.92 6.17
C TRP A 165 -0.56 8.20 5.96
N PHE A 166 -0.14 9.45 6.10
CA PHE A 166 1.26 9.87 5.94
C PHE A 166 2.05 9.90 7.25
N THR A 167 1.38 9.81 8.40
CA THR A 167 2.02 10.00 9.71
C THR A 167 1.93 8.79 10.62
N TYR A 168 0.96 7.89 10.41
CA TYR A 168 0.76 6.70 11.24
C TYR A 168 1.28 5.43 10.55
N ALA A 169 2.07 4.68 11.28
CA ALA A 169 2.40 3.28 10.98
C ALA A 169 2.31 2.47 12.26
N THR A 170 2.18 1.14 12.16
CA THR A 170 2.13 0.23 13.32
C THR A 170 3.22 0.58 14.32
N PRO A 171 2.89 0.89 15.60
CA PRO A 171 3.89 1.25 16.59
C PRO A 171 4.84 0.07 16.85
N PRO A 172 6.12 0.35 17.21
CA PRO A 172 7.02 -0.71 17.64
C PRO A 172 6.45 -1.41 18.88
N VAL A 173 6.64 -2.71 18.95
CA VAL A 173 6.33 -3.47 20.19
C VAL A 173 7.32 -3.00 21.26
N GLU A 174 6.81 -2.52 22.39
CA GLU A 174 7.67 -2.20 23.54
C GLU A 174 8.35 -3.47 24.02
N ALA A 175 9.66 -3.40 24.23
CA ALA A 175 10.36 -4.53 24.84
C ALA A 175 9.76 -4.78 26.25
N PRO A 176 9.53 -6.04 26.66
CA PRO A 176 9.12 -6.34 28.02
C PRO A 176 10.14 -5.74 29.01
N GLN A 177 9.62 -4.97 29.98
CA GLN A 177 10.43 -4.41 31.06
C GLN A 177 10.97 -5.50 31.97
#